data_cfa1203e4f0f01b3edc01dec5b1512c5
#
_entry.id   cfa1203e4f0f01b3edc01dec5b1512c5
#
_cell.length_a   1.000
_cell.length_b   1.000
_cell.length_c   1.000
_cell.angle_alpha   90.00
_cell.angle_beta   90.00
_cell.angle_gamma   90.00
#
_symmetry.space_group_name_H-M   'P 1'
#
loop_
_entity.id
_entity.type
_entity.pdbx_description
1 polymer ?
#
loop_
_entity_poly.entity_id
_entity_poly.type
_entity_poly.pdbx_seq_one_letter_code
_entity_poly.pdbx_strand_id
1 'polypeptide(L)'
;MKKVLMLLFGMLFSVGVFAHAPLISIDDNEDGTIYVEGGFSNGEGTAGIPVIIVKDVPYNGPEDTFKGKEIIFESKFGEDNSITIPKPKTPKYEVYMNAGEGHIIGKKGPKLLDKEKEKWEKVIKDFDYGDWKESMTE
;
A
#
# COMPACT_ATOMS: atom_id res chain seq x y z
N MET A 1 7.33 -20.24 -49.09
CA MET A 1 8.24 -20.52 -47.95
C MET A 1 8.60 -19.25 -47.16
N LYS A 2 8.90 -18.11 -47.81
CA LYS A 2 9.27 -16.87 -47.09
C LYS A 2 8.15 -16.30 -46.20
N LYS A 3 6.86 -16.52 -46.56
CA LYS A 3 5.73 -16.03 -45.75
C LYS A 3 5.48 -16.83 -44.47
N VAL A 4 5.84 -18.10 -44.44
CA VAL A 4 5.68 -18.96 -43.25
C VAL A 4 6.79 -18.69 -42.23
N LEU A 5 7.97 -18.32 -42.70
CA LEU A 5 9.09 -17.94 -41.82
C LEU A 5 8.82 -16.65 -41.07
N MET A 6 8.13 -15.68 -41.72
CA MET A 6 7.76 -14.41 -41.08
C MET A 6 6.66 -14.57 -40.03
N LEU A 7 5.77 -15.53 -40.19
CA LEU A 7 4.74 -15.84 -39.19
C LEU A 7 5.33 -16.53 -37.95
N LEU A 8 6.34 -17.39 -38.13
CA LEU A 8 7.03 -18.01 -37.01
C LEU A 8 7.88 -17.02 -36.21
N PHE A 9 8.46 -16.02 -36.87
CA PHE A 9 9.25 -14.98 -36.20
C PHE A 9 8.36 -14.00 -35.41
N GLY A 10 7.14 -13.75 -35.89
CA GLY A 10 6.14 -12.93 -35.19
C GLY A 10 5.60 -13.59 -33.92
N MET A 11 5.53 -14.92 -33.89
CA MET A 11 5.07 -15.68 -32.71
C MET A 11 6.09 -15.73 -31.56
N LEU A 12 7.36 -15.54 -31.86
CA LEU A 12 8.44 -15.55 -30.84
C LEU A 12 8.53 -14.24 -30.05
N PHE A 13 7.92 -13.15 -30.56
CA PHE A 13 7.89 -11.87 -29.85
C PHE A 13 6.66 -11.70 -28.93
N SER A 14 5.74 -12.64 -28.94
CA SER A 14 4.56 -12.60 -28.06
C SER A 14 4.77 -13.31 -26.71
N VAL A 15 5.99 -13.72 -26.38
CA VAL A 15 6.32 -14.23 -25.04
C VAL A 15 6.44 -13.04 -24.11
N GLY A 16 5.33 -12.78 -23.49
CA GLY A 16 4.93 -11.70 -22.67
C GLY A 16 6.00 -10.98 -21.86
N VAL A 17 6.01 -9.71 -22.01
CA VAL A 17 6.46 -8.79 -20.96
C VAL A 17 5.52 -9.01 -19.77
N PHE A 18 5.76 -10.04 -18.99
CA PHE A 18 5.14 -10.15 -17.66
C PHE A 18 5.86 -9.14 -16.78
N ALA A 19 5.33 -7.90 -16.79
CA ALA A 19 5.70 -6.93 -15.80
C ALA A 19 5.45 -7.54 -14.42
N HIS A 20 6.39 -7.35 -13.49
CA HIS A 20 6.27 -7.76 -12.10
C HIS A 20 4.99 -7.19 -11.51
N ALA A 21 4.00 -8.02 -11.20
CA ALA A 21 2.78 -7.55 -10.57
C ALA A 21 3.06 -7.21 -9.11
N PRO A 22 2.70 -5.99 -8.64
CA PRO A 22 2.81 -5.64 -7.24
C PRO A 22 1.78 -6.45 -6.42
N LEU A 23 2.18 -6.85 -5.23
CA LEU A 23 1.37 -7.62 -4.30
C LEU A 23 1.41 -6.92 -2.94
N ILE A 24 0.26 -6.89 -2.26
CA ILE A 24 0.15 -6.34 -0.91
C ILE A 24 -0.75 -7.23 -0.06
N SER A 25 -0.38 -7.45 1.19
CA SER A 25 -1.23 -8.07 2.19
C SER A 25 -1.34 -7.18 3.41
N ILE A 26 -2.48 -7.21 4.06
CA ILE A 26 -2.75 -6.47 5.29
C ILE A 26 -3.30 -7.45 6.32
N ASP A 27 -2.57 -7.63 7.42
CA ASP A 27 -3.01 -8.43 8.55
C ASP A 27 -3.44 -7.52 9.68
N ASP A 28 -4.60 -7.82 10.27
CA ASP A 28 -5.12 -7.14 11.45
C ASP A 28 -4.48 -7.77 12.69
N ASN A 29 -3.63 -7.01 13.40
CA ASN A 29 -3.00 -7.50 14.61
C ASN A 29 -3.94 -7.49 15.84
N GLU A 30 -5.14 -6.93 15.68
CA GLU A 30 -6.17 -6.84 16.74
C GLU A 30 -5.70 -6.14 18.03
N ASP A 31 -4.67 -5.32 17.92
CA ASP A 31 -4.07 -4.53 19.00
C ASP A 31 -4.04 -3.02 18.70
N GLY A 32 -4.79 -2.58 17.69
CA GLY A 32 -4.77 -1.21 17.19
C GLY A 32 -3.77 -0.98 16.06
N THR A 33 -3.06 -2.03 15.62
CA THR A 33 -2.12 -1.95 14.49
C THR A 33 -2.47 -2.91 13.36
N ILE A 34 -1.92 -2.60 12.19
CA ILE A 34 -1.92 -3.49 11.03
C ILE A 34 -0.49 -3.84 10.64
N TYR A 35 -0.30 -5.03 10.14
CA TYR A 35 0.95 -5.48 9.51
C TYR A 35 0.76 -5.50 8.00
N VAL A 36 1.56 -4.71 7.29
CA VAL A 36 1.49 -4.60 5.84
C VAL A 36 2.74 -5.22 5.24
N GLU A 37 2.56 -6.18 4.35
CA GLU A 37 3.66 -6.81 3.62
C GLU A 37 3.48 -6.57 2.13
N GLY A 38 4.56 -6.20 1.47
CA GLY A 38 4.60 -6.01 0.03
C GLY A 38 5.49 -7.03 -0.66
N GLY A 39 5.26 -7.21 -1.93
CA GLY A 39 6.06 -8.10 -2.78
C GLY A 39 5.76 -7.88 -4.25
N PHE A 40 6.45 -8.63 -5.07
CA PHE A 40 6.20 -8.71 -6.51
C PHE A 40 6.03 -10.17 -6.92
N SER A 41 5.26 -10.40 -7.99
CA SER A 41 4.97 -11.74 -8.50
C SER A 41 6.21 -12.54 -8.92
N ASN A 42 7.33 -11.87 -9.18
CA ASN A 42 8.62 -12.49 -9.50
C ASN A 42 9.51 -12.75 -8.26
N GLY A 43 9.02 -12.46 -7.05
CA GLY A 43 9.74 -12.65 -5.81
C GLY A 43 10.68 -11.52 -5.41
N GLU A 44 10.75 -10.42 -6.17
CA GLU A 44 11.52 -9.23 -5.77
C GLU A 44 10.94 -8.62 -4.50
N GLY A 45 11.82 -8.05 -3.68
CA GLY A 45 11.46 -7.37 -2.45
C GLY A 45 10.96 -5.95 -2.66
N THR A 46 10.37 -5.39 -1.61
CA THR A 46 9.75 -4.05 -1.62
C THR A 46 10.42 -3.06 -0.67
N ALA A 47 11.57 -3.41 -0.09
CA ALA A 47 12.30 -2.51 0.82
C ALA A 47 12.47 -1.11 0.21
N GLY A 48 12.09 -0.08 0.96
CA GLY A 48 12.18 1.32 0.53
C GLY A 48 11.07 1.80 -0.40
N ILE A 49 10.14 0.93 -0.82
CA ILE A 49 9.00 1.32 -1.65
C ILE A 49 7.97 2.06 -0.79
N PRO A 50 7.41 3.19 -1.28
CA PRO A 50 6.44 3.96 -0.53
C PRO A 50 5.16 3.19 -0.19
N VAL A 51 4.71 3.36 1.06
CA VAL A 51 3.41 2.93 1.57
C VAL A 51 2.59 4.17 1.89
N ILE A 52 1.39 4.26 1.32
CA ILE A 52 0.53 5.44 1.44
C ILE A 52 -0.81 5.00 2.00
N ILE A 53 -1.31 5.71 3.02
CA ILE A 53 -2.68 5.55 3.51
C ILE A 53 -3.51 6.77 3.13
N VAL A 54 -4.67 6.53 2.57
CA VAL A 54 -5.64 7.58 2.21
C VAL A 54 -6.97 7.35 2.93
N LYS A 55 -7.70 8.43 3.22
CA LYS A 55 -9.11 8.32 3.62
C LYS A 55 -9.93 7.85 2.41
N ASP A 56 -10.72 6.80 2.59
CA ASP A 56 -11.52 6.23 1.50
C ASP A 56 -12.81 7.02 1.27
N VAL A 57 -12.66 8.32 0.98
CA VAL A 57 -13.74 9.23 0.57
C VAL A 57 -13.19 10.20 -0.47
N PRO A 58 -14.01 10.66 -1.44
CA PRO A 58 -13.59 11.70 -2.38
C PRO A 58 -13.14 12.97 -1.67
N TYR A 59 -12.07 13.60 -2.16
CA TYR A 59 -11.49 14.77 -1.53
C TYR A 59 -11.16 15.86 -2.55
N ASN A 60 -11.55 17.10 -2.24
CA ASN A 60 -11.29 18.30 -3.05
C ASN A 60 -10.59 19.41 -2.27
N GLY A 61 -10.09 19.13 -1.08
CA GLY A 61 -9.46 20.12 -0.22
C GLY A 61 -8.01 20.43 -0.64
N PRO A 62 -7.31 21.26 0.17
CA PRO A 62 -5.96 21.74 -0.13
C PRO A 62 -4.84 20.73 0.18
N GLU A 63 -5.13 19.65 0.90
CA GLU A 63 -4.14 18.68 1.31
C GLU A 63 -3.70 17.78 0.15
N ASP A 64 -2.56 17.13 0.30
CA ASP A 64 -2.04 16.19 -0.70
C ASP A 64 -2.98 15.02 -0.91
N THR A 65 -3.11 14.60 -2.17
CA THR A 65 -4.00 13.51 -2.57
C THR A 65 -3.26 12.40 -3.30
N PHE A 66 -3.83 11.20 -3.19
CA PHE A 66 -3.44 10.04 -3.97
C PHE A 66 -4.71 9.31 -4.43
N LYS A 67 -4.80 9.05 -5.73
CA LYS A 67 -6.02 8.46 -6.32
C LYS A 67 -7.30 9.26 -6.02
N GLY A 68 -7.20 10.59 -5.94
CA GLY A 68 -8.33 11.49 -5.65
C GLY A 68 -8.79 11.50 -4.18
N LYS A 69 -7.99 10.95 -3.28
CA LYS A 69 -8.29 10.86 -1.84
C LYS A 69 -7.17 11.48 -1.02
N GLU A 70 -7.53 12.02 0.13
CA GLU A 70 -6.58 12.67 1.03
C GLU A 70 -5.56 11.68 1.57
N ILE A 71 -4.27 12.00 1.43
CA ILE A 71 -3.19 11.25 2.07
C ILE A 71 -3.21 11.58 3.56
N ILE A 72 -3.24 10.55 4.40
CA ILE A 72 -3.20 10.70 5.86
C ILE A 72 -1.96 10.07 6.49
N PHE A 73 -1.19 9.31 5.72
CA PHE A 73 0.07 8.72 6.15
C PHE A 73 0.91 8.31 4.95
N GLU A 74 2.21 8.52 5.04
CA GLU A 74 3.17 8.05 4.04
C GLU A 74 4.45 7.61 4.73
N SER A 75 4.93 6.43 4.34
CA SER A 75 6.18 5.86 4.82
C SER A 75 6.76 4.93 3.75
N LYS A 76 7.62 4.01 4.13
CA LYS A 76 8.27 3.05 3.24
C LYS A 76 8.31 1.68 3.90
N PHE A 77 8.25 0.62 3.10
CA PHE A 77 8.54 -0.72 3.59
C PHE A 77 9.96 -0.80 4.15
N GLY A 78 10.11 -1.52 5.25
CA GLY A 78 11.40 -1.85 5.83
C GLY A 78 12.16 -2.91 5.01
N GLU A 79 13.35 -3.27 5.48
CA GLU A 79 14.21 -4.24 4.80
C GLU A 79 13.61 -5.66 4.72
N ASP A 80 12.67 -5.98 5.58
CA ASP A 80 11.90 -7.23 5.60
C ASP A 80 10.65 -7.19 4.69
N ASN A 81 10.50 -6.15 3.85
CA ASN A 81 9.38 -5.94 2.95
C ASN A 81 8.05 -5.71 3.68
N SER A 82 8.09 -5.24 4.90
CA SER A 82 6.91 -5.02 5.73
C SER A 82 6.98 -3.71 6.50
N ILE A 83 5.83 -3.31 7.03
CA ILE A 83 5.70 -2.19 7.95
C ILE A 83 4.52 -2.47 8.89
N THR A 84 4.69 -2.19 10.17
CA THR A 84 3.59 -2.20 11.14
C THR A 84 3.14 -0.77 11.36
N ILE A 85 1.86 -0.50 11.18
CA ILE A 85 1.28 0.84 11.22
C ILE A 85 0.10 0.83 12.19
N PRO A 86 -0.02 1.83 13.09
CA PRO A 86 -1.25 2.00 13.85
C PRO A 86 -2.44 2.22 12.90
N LYS A 87 -3.59 1.68 13.26
CA LYS A 87 -4.80 1.93 12.48
C LYS A 87 -5.14 3.43 12.52
N PRO A 88 -5.52 4.04 11.37
CA PRO A 88 -6.10 5.37 11.40
C PRO A 88 -7.40 5.35 12.21
N LYS A 89 -7.71 6.46 12.85
CA LYS A 89 -8.99 6.62 13.55
C LYS A 89 -10.19 6.62 12.59
N THR A 90 -9.98 7.13 11.37
CA THR A 90 -11.03 7.09 10.35
C THR A 90 -11.45 5.66 10.02
N PRO A 91 -12.76 5.36 9.97
CA PRO A 91 -13.24 3.98 9.79
C PRO A 91 -13.03 3.43 8.38
N LYS A 92 -12.85 4.30 7.38
CA LYS A 92 -12.66 3.92 5.99
C LYS A 92 -11.34 4.46 5.47
N TYR A 93 -10.41 3.57 5.15
CA TYR A 93 -9.12 3.92 4.57
C TYR A 93 -8.62 2.82 3.65
N GLU A 94 -7.71 3.19 2.79
CA GLU A 94 -7.02 2.28 1.91
C GLU A 94 -5.51 2.41 2.10
N VAL A 95 -4.82 1.28 2.00
CA VAL A 95 -3.36 1.21 2.06
C VAL A 95 -2.85 0.88 0.66
N TYR A 96 -1.94 1.70 0.16
CA TYR A 96 -1.33 1.54 -1.16
C TYR A 96 0.16 1.26 -1.06
N MET A 97 0.63 0.39 -1.94
CA MET A 97 2.04 0.28 -2.30
C MET A 97 2.24 1.00 -3.62
N ASN A 98 3.14 1.99 -3.64
CA ASN A 98 3.44 2.76 -4.84
C ASN A 98 4.85 2.46 -5.34
N ALA A 99 4.97 1.48 -6.22
CA ALA A 99 6.23 1.11 -6.85
C ALA A 99 6.45 1.83 -8.21
N GLY A 100 5.70 2.90 -8.46
CA GLY A 100 5.75 3.68 -9.68
C GLY A 100 4.59 3.40 -10.63
N GLU A 101 4.53 4.16 -11.71
CA GLU A 101 3.48 4.04 -12.71
C GLU A 101 3.35 2.61 -13.23
N GLY A 102 2.13 2.09 -13.25
CA GLY A 102 1.85 0.70 -13.65
C GLY A 102 2.12 -0.35 -12.56
N HIS A 103 2.66 0.06 -11.39
CA HIS A 103 3.02 -0.83 -10.29
C HIS A 103 2.45 -0.32 -8.95
N ILE A 104 1.19 0.08 -8.97
CA ILE A 104 0.47 0.56 -7.80
C ILE A 104 -0.62 -0.44 -7.45
N ILE A 105 -0.68 -0.86 -6.18
CA ILE A 105 -1.74 -1.71 -5.67
C ILE A 105 -2.21 -1.20 -4.32
N GLY A 106 -3.51 -1.32 -4.05
CA GLY A 106 -4.10 -0.92 -2.79
C GLY A 106 -5.15 -1.90 -2.30
N LYS A 107 -5.36 -1.88 -1.00
CA LYS A 107 -6.41 -2.64 -0.30
C LYS A 107 -7.03 -1.78 0.79
N LYS A 108 -8.31 -2.05 1.06
CA LYS A 108 -9.00 -1.50 2.23
C LYS A 108 -8.41 -2.11 3.50
N GLY A 109 -8.14 -1.27 4.50
CA GLY A 109 -7.66 -1.72 5.79
C GLY A 109 -8.79 -2.00 6.78
N PRO A 110 -8.53 -2.81 7.82
CA PRO A 110 -9.50 -3.07 8.87
C PRO A 110 -9.66 -1.84 9.78
N LYS A 111 -10.90 -1.54 10.14
CA LYS A 111 -11.17 -0.39 11.01
C LYS A 111 -10.73 -0.64 12.45
N LEU A 112 -10.44 0.44 13.17
CA LEU A 112 -10.17 0.41 14.60
C LEU A 112 -11.45 0.01 15.35
N LEU A 113 -11.38 -1.08 16.11
CA LEU A 113 -12.47 -1.57 16.92
C LEU A 113 -12.41 -0.99 18.34
N ASP A 114 -13.58 -0.88 19.01
CA ASP A 114 -13.65 -0.33 20.37
C ASP A 114 -12.79 -1.11 21.36
N LYS A 115 -12.71 -2.43 21.20
CA LYS A 115 -11.87 -3.30 22.05
C LYS A 115 -10.37 -3.03 21.94
N GLU A 116 -9.93 -2.38 20.86
CA GLU A 116 -8.53 -2.09 20.59
C GLU A 116 -8.09 -0.69 21.07
N LYS A 117 -9.02 0.20 21.37
CA LYS A 117 -8.75 1.62 21.60
C LYS A 117 -7.71 1.88 22.69
N GLU A 118 -7.75 1.14 23.78
CA GLU A 118 -6.79 1.31 24.89
C GLU A 118 -5.37 0.99 24.44
N LYS A 119 -5.17 -0.11 23.74
CA LYS A 119 -3.88 -0.49 23.17
C LYS A 119 -3.44 0.50 22.08
N TRP A 120 -4.38 0.89 21.23
CA TRP A 120 -4.16 1.86 20.16
C TRP A 120 -3.65 3.21 20.69
N GLU A 121 -4.23 3.73 21.77
CA GLU A 121 -3.79 4.98 22.40
C GLU A 121 -2.34 4.91 22.89
N LYS A 122 -1.90 3.76 23.38
CA LYS A 122 -0.51 3.55 23.77
C LYS A 122 0.43 3.53 22.56
N VAL A 123 0.03 2.83 21.50
CA VAL A 123 0.81 2.75 20.27
C VAL A 123 0.95 4.14 19.63
N ILE A 124 -0.12 4.91 19.59
CA ILE A 124 -0.14 6.28 19.07
C ILE A 124 0.84 7.19 19.81
N LYS A 125 0.99 7.02 21.11
CA LYS A 125 1.94 7.82 21.91
C LYS A 125 3.40 7.57 21.51
N ASP A 126 3.73 6.32 21.26
CA ASP A 126 5.11 5.85 21.12
C ASP A 126 5.56 5.77 19.65
N PHE A 127 4.63 5.82 18.71
CA PHE A 127 4.94 5.72 17.29
C PHE A 127 5.39 7.07 16.73
N ASP A 128 6.47 7.04 15.97
CA ASP A 128 6.94 8.23 15.26
C ASP A 128 6.23 8.36 13.92
N TYR A 129 5.26 9.23 13.88
CA TYR A 129 4.51 9.54 12.66
C TYR A 129 5.11 10.69 11.85
N GLY A 130 6.11 11.35 12.39
CA GLY A 130 6.50 12.63 11.84
C GLY A 130 5.30 13.60 11.82
N ASP A 131 5.04 14.17 10.66
CA ASP A 131 3.95 15.15 10.48
C ASP A 131 2.55 14.53 10.33
N TRP A 132 2.43 13.20 10.32
CA TRP A 132 1.16 12.51 10.04
C TRP A 132 0.31 12.19 11.27
N LYS A 133 0.81 12.45 12.47
CA LYS A 133 0.13 12.07 13.72
C LYS A 133 -1.29 12.63 13.82
N GLU A 134 -1.48 13.91 13.51
CA GLU A 134 -2.78 14.57 13.54
C GLU A 134 -3.76 13.89 12.57
N SER A 135 -3.33 13.69 11.33
CA SER A 135 -4.16 13.06 10.29
C SER A 135 -4.58 11.63 10.63
N MET A 136 -3.73 10.89 11.35
CA MET A 136 -4.01 9.51 11.75
C MET A 136 -4.94 9.41 12.97
N THR A 137 -5.04 10.46 13.75
CA THR A 137 -5.82 10.49 15.00
C THR A 137 -7.15 11.23 14.92
N GLU A 138 -7.47 11.77 13.76
CA GLU A 138 -8.74 12.48 13.50
C GLU A 138 -9.88 11.59 12.98
#